data_28bfc486a0ddbfc502bcd68ef7ec167e
#
_entry.id   28bfc486a0ddbfc502bcd68ef7ec167e
#
_cell.length_a   1.000
_cell.length_b   1.000
_cell.length_c   1.000
_cell.angle_alpha   90.00
_cell.angle_beta   90.00
_cell.angle_gamma   90.00
#
_symmetry.space_group_name_H-M   'P 1'
#
loop_
_entity.id
_entity.type
_entity.pdbx_description
1 polymer ?
#
loop_
_entity_poly.entity_id
_entity_poly.type
_entity_poly.pdbx_seq_one_letter_code
_entity_poly.pdbx_strand_id
1 'polypeptide(L)'
;MESKKIVVLGAGLGGISMVFDLRAALDERHEIVLISKTPYFQFTPSNPWVGVGWREKGDITIDLAPLMAKTKVSFVNQSAKRLLPEKNQIEMEDGSSVSYDYLVIATGPELAFDEIDGLGPDANTHSVCTVDHALKANIAFEAFCADPGPIVVGAVQGASCYGPAYEYAMMLDKELRSREIRDRVPMTFVTAEPYVGHLGLGGVGDTKGMLEHEMRQRSIKWITNAKVDRVEADIMSVTELDDDGRDKKKHELPFKYSMMLPAFRGISALRDIDGLVNPRGFVTVDKHQRNTKYPNIFGIGVAIAIAPLEKTPVPTGVPKTGYMIESMVAATANNIAALLDGRDPESEATWNAFCLADFGDTGVAFLAKPQNPHRNVNWASEGRWVHLAKIAFEKYFLHKVRSGVSETFYEAAAMRLLDMKKLKTPIN
;
A
#
# COMPACT_ATOMS: atom_id res chain seq x y z
N MET A 1 19.50 7.69 -32.22
CA MET A 1 18.17 7.90 -31.58
C MET A 1 18.24 9.15 -30.71
N GLU A 2 17.18 9.92 -30.66
CA GLU A 2 17.06 11.16 -29.90
C GLU A 2 16.97 10.86 -28.39
N SER A 3 17.51 11.77 -27.54
CA SER A 3 17.35 11.69 -26.09
C SER A 3 15.87 11.86 -25.70
N LYS A 4 15.39 11.06 -24.77
CA LYS A 4 14.00 11.14 -24.27
C LYS A 4 14.00 11.38 -22.76
N LYS A 5 12.96 12.06 -22.28
CA LYS A 5 12.72 12.34 -20.87
C LYS A 5 11.61 11.44 -20.32
N ILE A 6 11.97 10.61 -19.34
CA ILE A 6 11.05 9.73 -18.64
C ILE A 6 10.82 10.28 -17.23
N VAL A 7 9.59 10.65 -16.91
CA VAL A 7 9.22 11.17 -15.60
C VAL A 7 8.52 10.09 -14.79
N VAL A 8 8.97 9.89 -13.55
CA VAL A 8 8.31 9.05 -12.55
C VAL A 8 7.70 9.96 -11.48
N LEU A 9 6.37 9.95 -11.38
CA LEU A 9 5.63 10.76 -10.43
C LEU A 9 5.29 9.94 -9.19
N GLY A 10 5.94 10.23 -8.07
CA GLY A 10 5.81 9.55 -6.78
C GLY A 10 7.03 8.70 -6.44
N ALA A 11 7.51 8.79 -5.18
CA ALA A 11 8.69 8.10 -4.66
C ALA A 11 8.35 7.05 -3.58
N GLY A 12 7.17 6.41 -3.68
CA GLY A 12 6.83 5.24 -2.88
C GLY A 12 7.55 3.96 -3.36
N LEU A 13 7.13 2.80 -2.85
CA LEU A 13 7.71 1.49 -3.22
C LEU A 13 7.80 1.30 -4.75
N GLY A 14 6.71 1.62 -5.47
CA GLY A 14 6.70 1.49 -6.93
C GLY A 14 7.61 2.49 -7.63
N GLY A 15 7.57 3.78 -7.22
CA GLY A 15 8.33 4.83 -7.90
C GLY A 15 9.83 4.71 -7.69
N ILE A 16 10.29 4.36 -6.49
CA ILE A 16 11.72 4.17 -6.22
C ILE A 16 12.28 2.96 -6.97
N SER A 17 11.55 1.83 -6.99
CA SER A 17 11.92 0.67 -7.78
C SER A 17 11.91 1.00 -9.28
N MET A 18 10.94 1.82 -9.74
CA MET A 18 10.79 2.20 -11.14
C MET A 18 12.00 2.97 -11.67
N VAL A 19 12.51 3.96 -10.91
CA VAL A 19 13.69 4.72 -11.37
C VAL A 19 14.94 3.85 -11.45
N PHE A 20 15.09 2.86 -10.57
CA PHE A 20 16.21 1.93 -10.63
C PHE A 20 16.12 0.97 -11.81
N ASP A 21 14.92 0.39 -12.06
CA ASP A 21 14.70 -0.49 -13.20
C ASP A 21 14.87 0.26 -14.52
N LEU A 22 14.35 1.50 -14.63
CA LEU A 22 14.58 2.35 -15.80
C LEU A 22 16.07 2.65 -15.98
N ARG A 23 16.79 2.99 -14.92
CA ARG A 23 18.23 3.29 -15.03
C ARG A 23 19.06 2.06 -15.42
N ALA A 24 18.63 0.87 -14.99
CA ALA A 24 19.27 -0.38 -15.40
C ALA A 24 18.94 -0.78 -16.85
N ALA A 25 17.74 -0.47 -17.33
CA ALA A 25 17.27 -0.87 -18.66
C ALA A 25 17.63 0.14 -19.76
N LEU A 26 17.83 1.43 -19.44
CA LEU A 26 17.98 2.49 -20.42
C LEU A 26 19.41 3.03 -20.49
N ASP A 27 19.80 3.44 -21.69
CA ASP A 27 21.05 4.18 -21.95
C ASP A 27 21.05 5.52 -21.18
N GLU A 28 22.24 5.96 -20.71
CA GLU A 28 22.42 7.19 -19.94
C GLU A 28 22.05 8.47 -20.71
N ARG A 29 21.94 8.45 -22.02
CA ARG A 29 21.45 9.58 -22.82
C ARG A 29 20.00 9.94 -22.51
N HIS A 30 19.18 9.00 -22.02
CA HIS A 30 17.80 9.26 -21.63
C HIS A 30 17.77 9.85 -20.21
N GLU A 31 17.06 10.98 -20.07
CA GLU A 31 16.85 11.64 -18.80
C GLU A 31 15.77 10.92 -18.01
N ILE A 32 16.05 10.54 -16.76
CA ILE A 32 15.06 10.03 -15.81
C ILE A 32 14.88 11.09 -14.72
N VAL A 33 13.62 11.48 -14.47
CA VAL A 33 13.25 12.47 -13.46
C VAL A 33 12.29 11.84 -12.46
N LEU A 34 12.64 11.89 -11.17
CA LEU A 34 11.75 11.52 -10.08
C LEU A 34 11.11 12.78 -9.48
N ILE A 35 9.79 12.80 -9.40
CA ILE A 35 9.04 13.87 -8.72
C ILE A 35 8.44 13.31 -7.44
N SER A 36 8.66 13.98 -6.30
CA SER A 36 8.07 13.60 -5.01
C SER A 36 7.78 14.81 -4.15
N LYS A 37 6.61 14.81 -3.49
CA LYS A 37 6.24 15.83 -2.50
C LYS A 37 7.07 15.74 -1.22
N THR A 38 7.57 14.55 -0.86
CA THR A 38 8.43 14.32 0.29
C THR A 38 9.88 14.23 -0.13
N PRO A 39 10.85 14.77 0.66
CA PRO A 39 12.27 14.68 0.35
C PRO A 39 12.87 13.31 0.66
N TYR A 40 12.08 12.36 1.18
CA TYR A 40 12.53 11.04 1.58
C TYR A 40 11.61 9.94 1.02
N PHE A 41 12.19 8.77 0.78
CA PHE A 41 11.49 7.50 0.67
C PHE A 41 11.11 7.00 2.06
N GLN A 42 9.94 6.39 2.22
CA GLN A 42 9.56 5.67 3.43
C GLN A 42 9.25 4.20 3.11
N PHE A 43 9.73 3.30 3.94
CA PHE A 43 9.37 1.89 3.85
C PHE A 43 8.04 1.64 4.57
N THR A 44 6.94 1.91 3.88
CA THR A 44 5.55 1.87 4.39
C THR A 44 5.19 0.59 5.16
N PRO A 45 5.68 -0.63 4.79
CA PRO A 45 5.35 -1.84 5.54
C PRO A 45 5.79 -1.84 7.01
N SER A 46 6.71 -0.95 7.40
CA SER A 46 7.18 -0.81 8.79
C SER A 46 6.48 0.31 9.57
N ASN A 47 5.54 1.05 8.97
CA ASN A 47 4.79 2.08 9.69
C ASN A 47 4.04 1.54 10.93
N PRO A 48 3.42 0.34 10.94
CA PRO A 48 2.84 -0.21 12.16
C PRO A 48 3.85 -0.36 13.31
N TRP A 49 5.10 -0.71 13.00
CA TRP A 49 6.18 -0.78 14.00
C TRP A 49 6.54 0.60 14.58
N VAL A 50 6.53 1.66 13.75
CA VAL A 50 6.68 3.04 14.25
C VAL A 50 5.51 3.41 15.17
N GLY A 51 4.30 3.02 14.80
CA GLY A 51 3.09 3.29 15.57
C GLY A 51 3.07 2.68 16.98
N VAL A 52 3.83 1.59 17.21
CA VAL A 52 4.00 0.97 18.52
C VAL A 52 5.38 1.24 19.14
N GLY A 53 6.21 2.09 18.51
CA GLY A 53 7.52 2.48 19.06
C GLY A 53 8.67 1.49 18.82
N TRP A 54 8.49 0.49 17.95
CA TRP A 54 9.56 -0.48 17.64
C TRP A 54 10.56 0.01 16.59
N ARG A 55 10.24 1.10 15.92
CA ARG A 55 11.11 1.80 14.96
C ARG A 55 10.95 3.29 15.12
N GLU A 56 12.05 4.00 14.85
CA GLU A 56 12.03 5.45 14.67
C GLU A 56 11.86 5.80 13.19
N LYS A 57 11.48 7.05 12.89
CA LYS A 57 11.35 7.54 11.50
C LYS A 57 12.61 7.31 10.69
N GLY A 58 13.80 7.59 11.28
CA GLY A 58 15.09 7.43 10.63
C GLY A 58 15.44 6.00 10.24
N ASP A 59 14.89 4.99 10.95
CA ASP A 59 15.13 3.57 10.63
C ASP A 59 14.54 3.17 9.28
N ILE A 60 13.40 3.75 8.93
CA ILE A 60 12.58 3.33 7.77
C ILE A 60 12.50 4.38 6.66
N THR A 61 13.25 5.49 6.78
CA THR A 61 13.31 6.53 5.74
C THR A 61 14.71 6.65 5.13
N ILE A 62 14.76 7.14 3.90
CA ILE A 62 16.00 7.37 3.15
C ILE A 62 15.86 8.67 2.36
N ASP A 63 16.83 9.60 2.52
CA ASP A 63 16.83 10.86 1.79
C ASP A 63 16.98 10.64 0.28
N LEU A 64 16.09 11.26 -0.50
CA LEU A 64 16.03 11.06 -1.94
C LEU A 64 17.11 11.83 -2.70
N ALA A 65 17.41 13.06 -2.31
CA ALA A 65 18.36 13.89 -3.08
C ALA A 65 19.75 13.23 -3.26
N PRO A 66 20.44 12.77 -2.19
CA PRO A 66 21.73 12.10 -2.36
C PRO A 66 21.60 10.75 -3.08
N LEU A 67 20.50 10.03 -2.88
CA LEU A 67 20.25 8.75 -3.55
C LEU A 67 20.05 8.93 -5.05
N MET A 68 19.27 9.92 -5.49
CA MET A 68 19.04 10.20 -6.89
C MET A 68 20.29 10.71 -7.60
N ALA A 69 21.07 11.56 -6.94
CA ALA A 69 22.38 11.99 -7.46
C ALA A 69 23.34 10.81 -7.71
N LYS A 70 23.39 9.87 -6.77
CA LYS A 70 24.21 8.64 -6.89
C LYS A 70 23.77 7.78 -8.08
N THR A 71 22.47 7.72 -8.37
CA THR A 71 21.90 6.86 -9.42
C THR A 71 21.73 7.59 -10.76
N LYS A 72 22.21 8.83 -10.89
CA LYS A 72 22.09 9.65 -12.12
C LYS A 72 20.63 9.86 -12.52
N VAL A 73 19.77 10.11 -11.53
CA VAL A 73 18.35 10.45 -11.70
C VAL A 73 18.14 11.88 -11.25
N SER A 74 17.51 12.71 -12.05
CA SER A 74 17.12 14.07 -11.67
C SER A 74 16.00 14.01 -10.63
N PHE A 75 16.09 14.84 -9.57
CA PHE A 75 15.12 14.85 -8.49
C PHE A 75 14.42 16.20 -8.36
N VAL A 76 13.09 16.18 -8.40
CA VAL A 76 12.24 17.35 -8.18
C VAL A 76 11.43 17.14 -6.91
N ASN A 77 11.80 17.83 -5.83
CA ASN A 77 11.07 17.79 -4.56
C ASN A 77 9.95 18.82 -4.56
N GLN A 78 8.86 18.48 -5.23
CA GLN A 78 7.66 19.31 -5.37
C GLN A 78 6.41 18.45 -5.45
N SER A 79 5.25 19.01 -5.07
CA SER A 79 3.94 18.41 -5.31
C SER A 79 3.45 18.71 -6.71
N ALA A 80 2.92 17.70 -7.39
CA ALA A 80 2.16 17.90 -8.61
C ALA A 80 0.81 18.55 -8.28
N LYS A 81 0.50 19.65 -8.94
CA LYS A 81 -0.77 20.36 -8.86
C LYS A 81 -1.79 19.82 -9.86
N ARG A 82 -1.33 19.58 -11.08
CA ARG A 82 -2.20 19.13 -12.17
C ARG A 82 -1.39 18.45 -13.27
N LEU A 83 -1.89 17.34 -13.79
CA LEU A 83 -1.39 16.72 -15.00
C LEU A 83 -2.13 17.27 -16.23
N LEU A 84 -1.38 17.63 -17.27
CA LEU A 84 -1.88 18.09 -18.56
C LEU A 84 -1.44 17.11 -19.65
N PRO A 85 -2.13 15.98 -19.83
CA PRO A 85 -1.67 14.89 -20.71
C PRO A 85 -1.60 15.29 -22.17
N GLU A 86 -2.50 16.16 -22.65
CA GLU A 86 -2.50 16.66 -24.04
C GLU A 86 -1.27 17.53 -24.36
N LYS A 87 -0.59 18.06 -23.32
CA LYS A 87 0.62 18.88 -23.46
C LYS A 87 1.88 18.13 -23.07
N ASN A 88 1.75 16.87 -22.59
CA ASN A 88 2.84 16.10 -21.96
C ASN A 88 3.55 16.89 -20.85
N GLN A 89 2.77 17.50 -19.94
CA GLN A 89 3.28 18.37 -18.88
C GLN A 89 2.62 18.09 -17.55
N ILE A 90 3.38 18.30 -16.47
CA ILE A 90 2.90 18.30 -15.08
C ILE A 90 3.11 19.72 -14.55
N GLU A 91 2.03 20.37 -14.14
CA GLU A 91 2.09 21.63 -13.38
C GLU A 91 2.39 21.31 -11.92
N MET A 92 3.32 22.05 -11.31
CA MET A 92 3.74 21.91 -9.92
C MET A 92 3.07 22.97 -9.05
N GLU A 93 3.03 22.73 -7.72
CA GLU A 93 2.41 23.67 -6.76
C GLU A 93 3.13 25.04 -6.70
N ASP A 94 4.42 25.10 -7.02
CA ASP A 94 5.19 26.35 -7.08
C ASP A 94 4.98 27.14 -8.39
N GLY A 95 4.13 26.65 -9.30
CA GLY A 95 3.85 27.26 -10.59
C GLY A 95 4.82 26.86 -11.71
N SER A 96 5.86 26.09 -11.42
CA SER A 96 6.73 25.51 -12.44
C SER A 96 6.05 24.36 -13.18
N SER A 97 6.63 23.90 -14.28
CA SER A 97 6.14 22.74 -15.01
C SER A 97 7.27 21.80 -15.44
N VAL A 98 6.98 20.51 -15.48
CA VAL A 98 7.88 19.45 -15.94
C VAL A 98 7.26 18.80 -17.17
N SER A 99 7.97 18.83 -18.31
CA SER A 99 7.58 18.12 -19.53
C SER A 99 8.13 16.70 -19.52
N TYR A 100 7.48 15.79 -20.28
CA TYR A 100 7.91 14.40 -20.42
C TYR A 100 7.67 13.87 -21.83
N ASP A 101 8.47 12.91 -22.26
CA ASP A 101 8.16 12.03 -23.39
C ASP A 101 7.35 10.83 -22.92
N TYR A 102 7.74 10.25 -21.79
CA TYR A 102 7.00 9.17 -21.08
C TYR A 102 6.78 9.53 -19.62
N LEU A 103 5.60 9.18 -19.10
CA LEU A 103 5.24 9.40 -17.71
C LEU A 103 4.85 8.07 -17.05
N VAL A 104 5.43 7.79 -15.88
CA VAL A 104 4.99 6.70 -15.00
C VAL A 104 4.35 7.29 -13.75
N ILE A 105 3.06 7.03 -13.55
CA ILE A 105 2.30 7.46 -12.38
C ILE A 105 2.45 6.39 -11.30
N ALA A 106 3.19 6.72 -10.24
CA ALA A 106 3.52 5.86 -9.10
C ALA A 106 3.20 6.53 -7.75
N THR A 107 2.24 7.44 -7.74
CA THR A 107 1.90 8.32 -6.61
C THR A 107 1.35 7.61 -5.38
N GLY A 108 0.91 6.35 -5.55
CA GLY A 108 0.06 5.74 -4.56
C GLY A 108 -1.32 6.43 -4.48
N PRO A 109 -2.08 6.22 -3.40
CA PRO A 109 -3.40 6.81 -3.21
C PRO A 109 -3.33 8.13 -2.44
N GLU A 110 -4.42 8.89 -2.52
CA GLU A 110 -4.84 9.85 -1.51
C GLU A 110 -5.69 9.13 -0.46
N LEU A 111 -5.50 9.48 0.81
CA LEU A 111 -6.20 8.90 1.95
C LEU A 111 -7.52 9.64 2.17
N ALA A 112 -8.65 8.98 1.96
CA ALA A 112 -9.98 9.60 1.94
C ALA A 112 -10.61 9.66 3.35
N PHE A 113 -9.93 10.27 4.32
CA PHE A 113 -10.46 10.43 5.68
C PHE A 113 -11.72 11.30 5.72
N ASP A 114 -11.82 12.27 4.84
CA ASP A 114 -12.93 13.22 4.70
C ASP A 114 -14.25 12.59 4.23
N GLU A 115 -14.24 11.32 3.83
CA GLU A 115 -15.48 10.59 3.46
C GLU A 115 -16.30 10.13 4.68
N ILE A 116 -15.72 10.19 5.90
CA ILE A 116 -16.42 9.83 7.15
C ILE A 116 -16.14 10.93 8.17
N ASP A 117 -17.22 11.50 8.71
CA ASP A 117 -17.11 12.56 9.71
C ASP A 117 -16.37 12.09 10.96
N GLY A 118 -15.38 12.87 11.37
CA GLY A 118 -14.52 12.59 12.51
C GLY A 118 -13.46 11.51 12.32
N LEU A 119 -13.30 10.95 11.12
CA LEU A 119 -12.24 9.98 10.83
C LEU A 119 -10.91 10.67 10.52
N GLY A 120 -9.81 10.12 11.01
CA GLY A 120 -8.45 10.49 10.59
C GLY A 120 -7.57 11.12 11.66
N PRO A 121 -6.26 11.27 11.37
CA PRO A 121 -5.24 11.67 12.34
C PRO A 121 -5.29 13.17 12.72
N ASP A 122 -6.07 13.95 12.02
CA ASP A 122 -6.36 15.36 12.35
C ASP A 122 -7.79 15.53 12.94
N ALA A 123 -8.46 14.41 13.23
CA ALA A 123 -9.78 14.32 13.87
C ALA A 123 -9.75 13.37 15.08
N ASN A 124 -10.55 12.30 15.08
CA ASN A 124 -10.75 11.45 16.27
C ASN A 124 -10.10 10.07 16.18
N THR A 125 -9.43 9.70 15.08
CA THR A 125 -8.73 8.41 14.96
C THR A 125 -7.30 8.61 14.51
N HIS A 126 -6.41 7.67 14.87
CA HIS A 126 -5.05 7.60 14.34
C HIS A 126 -5.00 6.81 13.03
N SER A 127 -3.83 6.82 12.40
CA SER A 127 -3.52 6.07 11.19
C SER A 127 -2.05 5.65 11.17
N VAL A 128 -1.74 4.57 10.46
CA VAL A 128 -0.36 4.13 10.18
C VAL A 128 -0.05 4.13 8.67
N CYS A 129 -0.86 4.84 7.87
CA CYS A 129 -0.66 4.89 6.42
C CYS A 129 0.60 5.63 5.99
N THR A 130 1.09 6.59 6.79
CA THR A 130 2.36 7.29 6.58
C THR A 130 3.20 7.24 7.85
N VAL A 131 4.51 7.47 7.72
CA VAL A 131 5.41 7.51 8.89
C VAL A 131 5.03 8.62 9.86
N ASP A 132 4.60 9.78 9.37
CA ASP A 132 4.20 10.91 10.22
C ASP A 132 2.88 10.62 10.95
N HIS A 133 1.94 9.92 10.33
CA HIS A 133 0.75 9.41 11.02
C HIS A 133 1.11 8.38 12.09
N ALA A 134 2.02 7.46 11.79
CA ALA A 134 2.47 6.44 12.73
C ALA A 134 3.18 7.05 13.95
N LEU A 135 3.97 8.12 13.77
CA LEU A 135 4.57 8.86 14.88
C LEU A 135 3.50 9.52 15.78
N LYS A 136 2.49 10.17 15.18
CA LYS A 136 1.34 10.71 15.94
C LYS A 136 0.62 9.60 16.71
N ALA A 137 0.40 8.45 16.05
CA ALA A 137 -0.23 7.28 16.66
C ALA A 137 0.57 6.73 17.85
N ASN A 138 1.91 6.69 17.73
CA ASN A 138 2.79 6.26 18.83
C ASN A 138 2.73 7.20 20.03
N ILE A 139 2.83 8.51 19.80
CA ILE A 139 2.72 9.53 20.89
C ILE A 139 1.39 9.37 21.63
N ALA A 140 0.30 9.17 20.90
CA ALA A 140 -1.02 8.97 21.50
C ALA A 140 -1.13 7.62 22.23
N PHE A 141 -0.49 6.56 21.72
CA PHE A 141 -0.45 5.26 22.36
C PHE A 141 0.33 5.28 23.68
N GLU A 142 1.46 6.00 23.73
CA GLU A 142 2.20 6.18 24.98
C GLU A 142 1.37 6.94 26.04
N ALA A 143 0.67 7.99 25.65
CA ALA A 143 -0.24 8.70 26.54
C ALA A 143 -1.42 7.82 26.99
N PHE A 144 -1.99 7.01 26.08
CA PHE A 144 -3.06 6.06 26.37
C PHE A 144 -2.64 5.01 27.42
N CYS A 145 -1.38 4.55 27.38
CA CYS A 145 -0.89 3.55 28.34
C CYS A 145 -0.88 4.05 29.79
N ALA A 146 -0.84 5.36 30.04
CA ALA A 146 -0.93 5.94 31.38
C ALA A 146 -2.37 5.88 31.94
N ASP A 147 -3.39 6.01 31.10
CA ASP A 147 -4.81 5.91 31.47
C ASP A 147 -5.57 5.04 30.44
N PRO A 148 -5.36 3.72 30.45
CA PRO A 148 -5.89 2.81 29.45
C PRO A 148 -7.41 2.66 29.54
N GLY A 149 -8.01 2.32 28.38
CA GLY A 149 -9.43 2.08 28.21
C GLY A 149 -9.70 1.28 26.94
N PRO A 150 -10.92 1.33 26.37
CA PRO A 150 -11.25 0.57 25.17
C PRO A 150 -10.44 1.05 23.96
N ILE A 151 -10.09 0.11 23.07
CA ILE A 151 -9.44 0.35 21.77
C ILE A 151 -10.35 -0.12 20.64
N VAL A 152 -10.48 0.70 19.58
CA VAL A 152 -11.07 0.32 18.30
C VAL A 152 -10.02 0.43 17.20
N VAL A 153 -9.75 -0.67 16.50
CA VAL A 153 -8.81 -0.74 15.37
C VAL A 153 -9.52 -1.34 14.16
N GLY A 154 -9.20 -0.88 12.95
CA GLY A 154 -9.78 -1.54 11.78
C GLY A 154 -9.57 -0.82 10.46
N ALA A 155 -10.48 -1.13 9.52
CA ALA A 155 -10.48 -0.57 8.18
C ALA A 155 -11.92 -0.27 7.74
N VAL A 156 -12.16 0.95 7.29
CA VAL A 156 -13.50 1.41 6.91
C VAL A 156 -13.91 0.91 5.53
N GLN A 157 -15.15 1.16 5.15
CA GLN A 157 -15.69 0.90 3.82
C GLN A 157 -14.82 1.51 2.71
N GLY A 158 -14.62 0.76 1.63
CA GLY A 158 -13.78 1.18 0.51
C GLY A 158 -12.27 1.12 0.77
N ALA A 159 -11.83 0.68 1.96
CA ALA A 159 -10.43 0.38 2.19
C ALA A 159 -9.95 -0.73 1.23
N SER A 160 -8.70 -0.65 0.81
CA SER A 160 -8.09 -1.63 -0.11
C SER A 160 -6.77 -2.21 0.41
N CYS A 161 -6.51 -2.06 1.71
CA CYS A 161 -5.36 -2.67 2.37
C CYS A 161 -5.73 -2.98 3.82
N TYR A 162 -5.97 -4.23 4.13
CA TYR A 162 -6.46 -4.67 5.45
C TYR A 162 -5.32 -5.18 6.35
N GLY A 163 -4.24 -5.69 5.76
CA GLY A 163 -3.08 -6.24 6.47
C GLY A 163 -2.58 -5.36 7.61
N PRO A 164 -2.30 -4.06 7.39
CA PRO A 164 -1.80 -3.17 8.44
C PRO A 164 -2.75 -2.98 9.61
N ALA A 165 -4.08 -3.11 9.43
CA ALA A 165 -5.03 -3.05 10.53
C ALA A 165 -4.93 -4.28 11.43
N TYR A 166 -4.85 -5.49 10.83
CA TYR A 166 -4.61 -6.73 11.58
C TYR A 166 -3.28 -6.67 12.32
N GLU A 167 -2.20 -6.32 11.62
CA GLU A 167 -0.88 -6.18 12.24
C GLU A 167 -0.91 -5.24 13.43
N TYR A 168 -1.48 -4.05 13.26
CA TYR A 168 -1.51 -3.05 14.31
C TYR A 168 -2.33 -3.48 15.53
N ALA A 169 -3.49 -4.12 15.32
CA ALA A 169 -4.30 -4.66 16.41
C ALA A 169 -3.54 -5.71 17.24
N MET A 170 -2.82 -6.62 16.56
CA MET A 170 -2.04 -7.67 17.22
C MET A 170 -0.79 -7.11 17.91
N MET A 171 -0.14 -6.10 17.32
CA MET A 171 1.01 -5.42 17.94
C MET A 171 0.61 -4.64 19.18
N LEU A 172 -0.53 -3.95 19.16
CA LEU A 172 -1.08 -3.28 20.34
C LEU A 172 -1.34 -4.29 21.46
N ASP A 173 -1.99 -5.44 21.16
CA ASP A 173 -2.21 -6.50 22.14
C ASP A 173 -0.88 -6.96 22.77
N LYS A 174 0.15 -7.21 21.93
CA LYS A 174 1.47 -7.61 22.42
C LYS A 174 2.10 -6.55 23.33
N GLU A 175 2.08 -5.28 22.94
CA GLU A 175 2.62 -4.17 23.73
C GLU A 175 1.88 -4.02 25.07
N LEU A 176 0.55 -4.09 25.05
CA LEU A 176 -0.27 -4.02 26.25
C LEU A 176 0.02 -5.19 27.22
N ARG A 177 0.27 -6.41 26.69
CA ARG A 177 0.71 -7.56 27.49
C ARG A 177 2.10 -7.32 28.08
N SER A 178 3.04 -6.83 27.29
CA SER A 178 4.41 -6.53 27.74
C SER A 178 4.44 -5.47 28.84
N ARG A 179 3.44 -4.57 28.85
CA ARG A 179 3.25 -3.52 29.87
C ARG A 179 2.35 -3.93 31.04
N GLU A 180 1.85 -5.17 31.04
CA GLU A 180 0.97 -5.73 32.09
C GLU A 180 -0.35 -4.95 32.28
N ILE A 181 -0.85 -4.31 31.20
CA ILE A 181 -2.10 -3.52 31.24
C ILE A 181 -3.20 -4.07 30.32
N ARG A 182 -2.95 -5.17 29.60
CA ARG A 182 -3.87 -5.74 28.61
C ARG A 182 -5.27 -6.03 29.15
N ASP A 183 -5.36 -6.51 30.38
CA ASP A 183 -6.64 -6.90 31.01
C ASP A 183 -7.57 -5.71 31.27
N ARG A 184 -7.04 -4.49 31.27
CA ARG A 184 -7.81 -3.24 31.42
C ARG A 184 -8.26 -2.65 30.07
N VAL A 185 -7.91 -3.29 28.96
CA VAL A 185 -8.11 -2.75 27.60
C VAL A 185 -9.00 -3.67 26.77
N PRO A 186 -10.33 -3.47 26.77
CA PRO A 186 -11.19 -4.11 25.79
C PRO A 186 -10.79 -3.69 24.37
N MET A 187 -10.62 -4.66 23.46
CA MET A 187 -10.26 -4.38 22.08
C MET A 187 -11.35 -4.87 21.11
N THR A 188 -11.69 -4.02 20.13
CA THR A 188 -12.63 -4.35 19.08
C THR A 188 -12.00 -4.04 17.71
N PHE A 189 -12.03 -5.01 16.82
CA PHE A 189 -11.63 -4.87 15.42
C PHE A 189 -12.87 -4.62 14.55
N VAL A 190 -12.86 -3.55 13.75
CA VAL A 190 -13.98 -3.15 12.89
C VAL A 190 -13.51 -3.21 11.44
N THR A 191 -14.20 -3.99 10.60
CA THR A 191 -13.80 -4.12 9.21
C THR A 191 -14.97 -4.17 8.25
N ALA A 192 -14.80 -3.53 7.09
CA ALA A 192 -15.72 -3.62 5.97
C ALA A 192 -15.76 -5.02 5.33
N GLU A 193 -14.79 -5.87 5.62
CA GLU A 193 -14.70 -7.22 5.09
C GLU A 193 -15.93 -8.06 5.50
N PRO A 194 -16.43 -8.96 4.62
CA PRO A 194 -17.55 -9.85 4.96
C PRO A 194 -17.20 -10.89 6.03
N TYR A 195 -15.94 -11.19 6.21
CA TYR A 195 -15.39 -12.03 7.27
C TYR A 195 -13.91 -11.67 7.52
N VAL A 196 -13.43 -11.96 8.72
CA VAL A 196 -12.03 -11.77 9.10
C VAL A 196 -11.12 -12.58 8.18
N GLY A 197 -10.11 -11.91 7.59
CA GLY A 197 -9.17 -12.57 6.68
C GLY A 197 -9.63 -12.67 5.23
N HIS A 198 -10.71 -11.99 4.85
CA HIS A 198 -11.11 -11.82 3.45
C HIS A 198 -10.05 -11.03 2.65
N LEU A 199 -9.45 -10.01 3.29
CA LEU A 199 -8.33 -9.19 2.78
C LEU A 199 -8.61 -8.44 1.46
N GLY A 200 -9.87 -8.30 1.06
CA GLY A 200 -10.24 -7.80 -0.27
C GLY A 200 -9.92 -8.79 -1.41
N LEU A 201 -9.61 -10.05 -1.07
CA LEU A 201 -9.13 -11.10 -1.98
C LEU A 201 -9.98 -12.37 -1.96
N GLY A 202 -11.09 -12.40 -1.23
CA GLY A 202 -11.84 -13.62 -0.97
C GLY A 202 -11.09 -14.61 -0.06
N GLY A 203 -10.13 -14.11 0.74
CA GLY A 203 -9.18 -14.90 1.52
C GLY A 203 -8.04 -15.47 0.67
N VAL A 204 -6.98 -15.96 1.30
CA VAL A 204 -5.87 -16.70 0.67
C VAL A 204 -5.50 -17.87 1.57
N GLY A 205 -5.56 -19.12 1.07
CA GLY A 205 -5.42 -20.28 1.92
C GLY A 205 -6.44 -20.25 3.07
N ASP A 206 -6.00 -20.53 4.29
CA ASP A 206 -6.85 -20.44 5.49
C ASP A 206 -6.60 -19.14 6.29
N THR A 207 -6.46 -18.00 5.63
CA THR A 207 -6.31 -16.70 6.33
C THR A 207 -7.48 -16.41 7.26
N LYS A 208 -8.69 -16.87 6.94
CA LYS A 208 -9.86 -16.75 7.82
C LYS A 208 -9.63 -17.46 9.15
N GLY A 209 -9.37 -18.77 9.10
CA GLY A 209 -9.18 -19.59 10.31
C GLY A 209 -8.02 -19.09 11.17
N MET A 210 -6.88 -18.77 10.55
CA MET A 210 -5.69 -18.27 11.24
C MET A 210 -5.95 -16.93 11.94
N LEU A 211 -6.50 -15.93 11.25
CA LEU A 211 -6.75 -14.61 11.84
C LEU A 211 -7.86 -14.63 12.90
N GLU A 212 -8.92 -15.39 12.68
CA GLU A 212 -9.94 -15.60 13.72
C GLU A 212 -9.37 -16.30 14.97
N HIS A 213 -8.47 -17.29 14.76
CA HIS A 213 -7.77 -17.97 15.86
C HIS A 213 -6.94 -16.96 16.68
N GLU A 214 -6.10 -16.17 16.02
CA GLU A 214 -5.25 -15.17 16.66
C GLU A 214 -6.08 -14.12 17.42
N MET A 215 -7.19 -13.64 16.85
CA MET A 215 -8.09 -12.72 17.54
C MET A 215 -8.73 -13.31 18.78
N ARG A 216 -9.19 -14.58 18.73
CA ARG A 216 -9.74 -15.29 19.91
C ARG A 216 -8.69 -15.47 21.01
N GLN A 217 -7.47 -15.89 20.63
CA GLN A 217 -6.35 -16.07 21.57
C GLN A 217 -6.00 -14.77 22.33
N ARG A 218 -6.17 -13.62 21.64
CA ARG A 218 -5.86 -12.30 22.17
C ARG A 218 -7.07 -11.60 22.78
N SER A 219 -8.23 -12.26 22.85
CA SER A 219 -9.48 -11.66 23.33
C SER A 219 -9.84 -10.34 22.61
N ILE A 220 -9.61 -10.29 21.29
CA ILE A 220 -10.02 -9.19 20.43
C ILE A 220 -11.37 -9.55 19.83
N LYS A 221 -12.40 -8.75 20.10
CA LYS A 221 -13.72 -8.86 19.46
C LYS A 221 -13.64 -8.29 18.05
N TRP A 222 -14.53 -8.75 17.13
CA TRP A 222 -14.59 -8.17 15.79
C TRP A 222 -16.02 -7.97 15.31
N ILE A 223 -16.19 -7.00 14.40
CA ILE A 223 -17.40 -6.70 13.66
C ILE A 223 -17.02 -6.66 12.19
N THR A 224 -17.61 -7.54 11.40
CA THR A 224 -17.45 -7.63 9.93
C THR A 224 -18.67 -7.06 9.22
N ASN A 225 -18.63 -6.87 7.90
CA ASN A 225 -19.63 -6.12 7.17
C ASN A 225 -19.96 -4.78 7.86
N ALA A 226 -18.94 -4.16 8.43
CA ALA A 226 -19.06 -2.97 9.24
C ALA A 226 -18.91 -1.71 8.40
N LYS A 227 -19.95 -0.90 8.36
CA LYS A 227 -19.94 0.45 7.80
C LYS A 227 -19.75 1.43 8.95
N VAL A 228 -18.66 2.16 8.96
CA VAL A 228 -18.45 3.24 9.92
C VAL A 228 -19.27 4.44 9.46
N ASP A 229 -20.20 4.88 10.29
CA ASP A 229 -21.11 5.98 9.96
C ASP A 229 -20.50 7.33 10.34
N ARG A 230 -19.92 7.43 11.53
CA ARG A 230 -19.19 8.63 12.04
C ARG A 230 -18.30 8.26 13.22
N VAL A 231 -17.37 9.14 13.55
CA VAL A 231 -16.48 9.02 14.71
C VAL A 231 -16.50 10.29 15.54
N GLU A 232 -16.98 10.20 16.76
CA GLU A 232 -16.92 11.27 17.76
C GLU A 232 -15.65 11.12 18.61
N ALA A 233 -15.41 12.02 19.55
CA ALA A 233 -14.15 12.06 20.32
C ALA A 233 -13.86 10.76 21.08
N ASP A 234 -14.89 10.04 21.50
CA ASP A 234 -14.81 8.84 22.36
C ASP A 234 -15.77 7.71 21.94
N ILE A 235 -16.54 7.90 20.85
CA ILE A 235 -17.50 6.92 20.35
C ILE A 235 -17.40 6.80 18.83
N MET A 236 -17.35 5.54 18.35
CA MET A 236 -17.47 5.22 16.93
C MET A 236 -18.83 4.57 16.66
N SER A 237 -19.63 5.20 15.82
CA SER A 237 -20.93 4.67 15.37
C SER A 237 -20.71 3.78 14.15
N VAL A 238 -21.18 2.54 14.23
CA VAL A 238 -21.00 1.51 13.20
C VAL A 238 -22.31 0.82 12.91
N THR A 239 -22.66 0.70 11.62
CA THR A 239 -23.76 -0.14 11.16
C THR A 239 -23.20 -1.44 10.61
N GLU A 240 -23.52 -2.56 11.26
CA GLU A 240 -23.26 -3.92 10.76
C GLU A 240 -24.34 -4.28 9.75
N LEU A 241 -23.94 -4.72 8.54
CA LEU A 241 -24.87 -5.17 7.50
C LEU A 241 -25.00 -6.70 7.49
N ASP A 242 -26.13 -7.19 7.03
CA ASP A 242 -26.32 -8.60 6.68
C ASP A 242 -25.71 -8.91 5.29
N ASP A 243 -25.76 -10.18 4.87
CA ASP A 243 -25.22 -10.63 3.58
C ASP A 243 -25.95 -10.04 2.37
N ASP A 244 -27.16 -9.54 2.56
CA ASP A 244 -27.95 -8.84 1.54
C ASP A 244 -27.66 -7.32 1.49
N GLY A 245 -26.82 -6.81 2.41
CA GLY A 245 -26.48 -5.40 2.54
C GLY A 245 -27.52 -4.54 3.25
N ARG A 246 -28.40 -5.17 4.06
CA ARG A 246 -29.39 -4.46 4.90
C ARG A 246 -28.81 -4.23 6.30
N ASP A 247 -29.29 -3.20 6.97
CA ASP A 247 -28.93 -2.92 8.36
C ASP A 247 -29.31 -4.11 9.25
N LYS A 248 -28.31 -4.74 9.87
CA LYS A 248 -28.47 -5.86 10.81
C LYS A 248 -28.44 -5.37 12.25
N LYS A 249 -27.46 -4.52 12.57
CA LYS A 249 -27.24 -4.02 13.93
C LYS A 249 -26.46 -2.71 13.93
N LYS A 250 -26.85 -1.79 14.81
CA LYS A 250 -26.09 -0.56 15.10
C LYS A 250 -25.29 -0.76 16.37
N HIS A 251 -24.05 -0.30 16.33
CA HIS A 251 -23.10 -0.35 17.43
C HIS A 251 -22.60 1.06 17.74
N GLU A 252 -22.60 1.40 19.03
CA GLU A 252 -21.90 2.56 19.56
C GLU A 252 -20.68 2.01 20.33
N LEU A 253 -19.50 2.20 19.78
CA LEU A 253 -18.26 1.63 20.29
C LEU A 253 -17.46 2.69 21.03
N PRO A 254 -17.42 2.67 22.38
CA PRO A 254 -16.58 3.58 23.12
C PRO A 254 -15.10 3.24 22.91
N PHE A 255 -14.26 4.27 22.81
CA PHE A 255 -12.82 4.12 22.72
C PHE A 255 -12.07 5.27 23.40
N LYS A 256 -10.87 4.97 23.90
CA LYS A 256 -9.86 5.94 24.32
C LYS A 256 -8.71 6.03 23.32
N TYR A 257 -8.57 5.01 22.49
CA TYR A 257 -7.61 4.97 21.40
C TYR A 257 -8.23 4.29 20.19
N SER A 258 -8.04 4.87 19.02
CA SER A 258 -8.52 4.26 17.78
C SER A 258 -7.52 4.46 16.64
N MET A 259 -7.28 3.40 15.86
CA MET A 259 -6.53 3.47 14.60
C MET A 259 -7.37 2.87 13.47
N MET A 260 -7.69 3.67 12.48
CA MET A 260 -8.52 3.24 11.35
C MET A 260 -7.82 3.48 10.01
N LEU A 261 -7.86 2.48 9.14
CA LEU A 261 -7.41 2.62 7.76
C LEU A 261 -8.57 3.18 6.91
N PRO A 262 -8.34 4.27 6.16
CA PRO A 262 -9.37 4.91 5.34
C PRO A 262 -9.59 4.19 4.02
N ALA A 263 -10.63 4.60 3.30
CA ALA A 263 -10.74 4.36 1.87
C ALA A 263 -9.60 5.07 1.11
N PHE A 264 -9.30 4.56 -0.10
CA PHE A 264 -8.33 5.16 -0.99
C PHE A 264 -9.01 5.76 -2.21
N ARG A 265 -8.45 6.84 -2.72
CA ARG A 265 -8.81 7.45 -4.00
C ARG A 265 -7.55 7.90 -4.75
N GLY A 266 -7.67 8.19 -6.05
CA GLY A 266 -6.57 8.78 -6.81
C GLY A 266 -6.26 10.19 -6.33
N ILE A 267 -5.01 10.65 -6.57
CA ILE A 267 -4.57 11.97 -6.13
C ILE A 267 -5.30 13.09 -6.90
N SER A 268 -5.46 14.23 -6.23
CA SER A 268 -6.16 15.42 -6.77
C SER A 268 -5.57 15.91 -8.10
N ALA A 269 -4.25 15.82 -8.29
CA ALA A 269 -3.58 16.23 -9.53
C ALA A 269 -4.00 15.47 -10.79
N LEU A 270 -4.64 14.29 -10.63
CA LEU A 270 -5.13 13.45 -11.73
C LEU A 270 -6.66 13.48 -11.87
N ARG A 271 -7.35 14.19 -10.99
CA ARG A 271 -8.82 14.15 -10.94
C ARG A 271 -9.45 14.66 -12.24
N ASP A 272 -10.52 13.99 -12.64
CA ASP A 272 -11.38 14.37 -13.76
C ASP A 272 -10.68 14.42 -15.13
N ILE A 273 -9.53 13.75 -15.29
CA ILE A 273 -8.87 13.62 -16.60
C ILE A 273 -9.54 12.47 -17.35
N ASP A 274 -10.34 12.84 -18.34
CA ASP A 274 -11.09 11.88 -19.16
C ASP A 274 -10.20 10.85 -19.83
N GLY A 275 -10.57 9.57 -19.72
CA GLY A 275 -9.85 8.42 -20.27
C GLY A 275 -8.54 8.07 -19.55
N LEU A 276 -8.06 8.89 -18.59
CA LEU A 276 -6.90 8.56 -17.78
C LEU A 276 -7.29 7.85 -16.48
N VAL A 277 -8.32 8.33 -15.81
CA VAL A 277 -8.71 7.83 -14.49
C VAL A 277 -10.16 7.34 -14.46
N ASN A 278 -10.45 6.44 -13.51
CA ASN A 278 -11.81 6.03 -13.19
C ASN A 278 -12.51 7.07 -12.27
N PRO A 279 -13.81 6.92 -11.94
CA PRO A 279 -14.52 7.85 -11.06
C PRO A 279 -13.92 8.03 -9.65
N ARG A 280 -13.11 7.09 -9.18
CA ARG A 280 -12.37 7.20 -7.92
C ARG A 280 -10.98 7.87 -8.10
N GLY A 281 -10.63 8.30 -9.32
CA GLY A 281 -9.36 8.96 -9.63
C GLY A 281 -8.17 8.01 -9.82
N PHE A 282 -8.37 6.68 -9.84
CA PHE A 282 -7.31 5.73 -10.12
C PHE A 282 -7.03 5.60 -11.62
N VAL A 283 -5.76 5.50 -11.97
CA VAL A 283 -5.32 5.40 -13.37
C VAL A 283 -5.79 4.10 -14.00
N THR A 284 -6.42 4.19 -15.16
CA THR A 284 -6.81 3.02 -15.96
C THR A 284 -5.66 2.61 -16.87
N VAL A 285 -5.29 1.33 -16.82
CA VAL A 285 -4.19 0.77 -17.61
C VAL A 285 -4.60 -0.55 -18.26
N ASP A 286 -3.95 -0.88 -19.37
CA ASP A 286 -4.03 -2.17 -20.03
C ASP A 286 -3.11 -3.22 -19.35
N LYS A 287 -3.00 -4.40 -19.95
CA LYS A 287 -2.14 -5.50 -19.46
C LYS A 287 -0.64 -5.16 -19.49
N HIS A 288 -0.23 -4.16 -20.24
CA HIS A 288 1.14 -3.65 -20.35
C HIS A 288 1.42 -2.46 -19.42
N GLN A 289 0.55 -2.19 -18.45
CA GLN A 289 0.58 -1.04 -17.53
C GLN A 289 0.46 0.32 -18.22
N ARG A 290 -0.06 0.37 -19.46
CA ARG A 290 -0.14 1.52 -20.32
C ARG A 290 -1.56 2.06 -20.35
N ASN A 291 -1.74 3.39 -20.29
CA ASN A 291 -3.06 3.99 -20.51
C ASN A 291 -3.44 3.92 -22.00
N THR A 292 -4.69 3.59 -22.28
CA THR A 292 -5.16 3.36 -23.66
C THR A 292 -5.42 4.65 -24.43
N LYS A 293 -5.80 5.73 -23.74
CA LYS A 293 -6.02 7.06 -24.35
C LYS A 293 -4.72 7.85 -24.50
N TYR A 294 -3.84 7.76 -23.50
CA TYR A 294 -2.55 8.44 -23.45
C TYR A 294 -1.42 7.40 -23.47
N PRO A 295 -1.01 6.93 -24.67
CA PRO A 295 -0.14 5.77 -24.80
C PRO A 295 1.30 5.99 -24.33
N ASN A 296 1.69 7.19 -23.99
CA ASN A 296 2.96 7.52 -23.33
C ASN A 296 2.85 7.68 -21.81
N ILE A 297 1.67 7.36 -21.23
CA ILE A 297 1.44 7.36 -19.78
C ILE A 297 1.23 5.94 -19.30
N PHE A 298 1.98 5.58 -18.24
CA PHE A 298 1.91 4.31 -17.55
C PHE A 298 1.46 4.51 -16.10
N GLY A 299 0.82 3.50 -15.53
CA GLY A 299 0.41 3.51 -14.11
C GLY A 299 0.88 2.26 -13.41
N ILE A 300 1.39 2.41 -12.18
CA ILE A 300 1.87 1.29 -11.35
C ILE A 300 1.46 1.43 -9.89
N GLY A 301 1.43 0.31 -9.20
CA GLY A 301 1.19 0.26 -7.75
C GLY A 301 -0.23 0.66 -7.38
N VAL A 302 -0.37 1.34 -6.24
CA VAL A 302 -1.70 1.67 -5.70
C VAL A 302 -2.39 2.80 -6.46
N ALA A 303 -1.69 3.47 -7.37
CA ALA A 303 -2.26 4.50 -8.24
C ALA A 303 -3.21 3.94 -9.32
N ILE A 304 -3.15 2.62 -9.64
CA ILE A 304 -3.96 2.04 -10.70
C ILE A 304 -5.33 1.53 -10.23
N ALA A 305 -6.29 1.55 -11.14
CA ALA A 305 -7.61 0.97 -10.96
C ALA A 305 -7.54 -0.57 -11.07
N ILE A 306 -8.02 -1.29 -10.07
CA ILE A 306 -8.30 -2.72 -10.13
C ILE A 306 -9.72 -2.90 -9.62
N ALA A 307 -10.56 -3.57 -10.42
CA ALA A 307 -11.93 -3.86 -10.02
C ALA A 307 -11.97 -4.76 -8.78
N PRO A 308 -12.92 -4.57 -7.86
CA PRO A 308 -13.16 -5.53 -6.78
C PRO A 308 -13.39 -6.94 -7.35
N LEU A 309 -12.88 -7.96 -6.64
CA LEU A 309 -13.01 -9.36 -7.09
C LEU A 309 -14.46 -9.86 -7.01
N GLU A 310 -15.19 -9.33 -6.06
CA GLU A 310 -16.59 -9.65 -5.81
C GLU A 310 -17.34 -8.45 -5.22
N LYS A 311 -18.64 -8.47 -5.29
CA LYS A 311 -19.50 -7.49 -4.60
C LYS A 311 -19.68 -7.95 -3.16
N THR A 312 -19.27 -7.12 -2.20
CA THR A 312 -19.45 -7.34 -0.77
C THR A 312 -20.56 -6.44 -0.21
N PRO A 313 -21.25 -6.81 0.89
CA PRO A 313 -22.29 -5.99 1.52
C PRO A 313 -21.82 -4.57 1.84
N VAL A 314 -20.65 -4.46 2.44
CA VAL A 314 -19.91 -3.19 2.58
C VAL A 314 -18.77 -3.20 1.55
N PRO A 315 -18.60 -2.15 0.73
CA PRO A 315 -17.60 -2.14 -0.32
C PRO A 315 -16.18 -2.37 0.20
N THR A 316 -15.46 -3.32 -0.42
CA THR A 316 -14.05 -3.59 -0.18
C THR A 316 -13.24 -3.36 -1.45
N GLY A 317 -12.01 -2.85 -1.31
CA GLY A 317 -11.07 -2.68 -2.41
C GLY A 317 -10.07 -3.85 -2.50
N VAL A 318 -9.40 -3.97 -3.66
CA VAL A 318 -8.34 -4.98 -3.89
C VAL A 318 -6.99 -4.40 -3.52
N PRO A 319 -6.21 -5.06 -2.64
CA PRO A 319 -4.88 -4.61 -2.28
C PRO A 319 -3.90 -4.75 -3.46
N LYS A 320 -2.90 -3.88 -3.50
CA LYS A 320 -1.75 -3.98 -4.40
C LYS A 320 -0.52 -4.27 -3.54
N THR A 321 -0.14 -5.55 -3.47
CA THR A 321 0.96 -6.02 -2.61
C THR A 321 2.33 -5.62 -3.17
N GLY A 322 3.36 -5.63 -2.32
CA GLY A 322 4.70 -5.18 -2.71
C GLY A 322 5.26 -5.94 -3.92
N TYR A 323 5.16 -7.27 -3.94
CA TYR A 323 5.65 -8.06 -5.07
C TYR A 323 4.84 -7.84 -6.36
N MET A 324 3.52 -7.66 -6.24
CA MET A 324 2.66 -7.28 -7.36
C MET A 324 3.11 -5.94 -7.96
N ILE A 325 3.45 -4.97 -7.12
CA ILE A 325 3.98 -3.67 -7.55
C ILE A 325 5.31 -3.84 -8.27
N GLU A 326 6.24 -4.65 -7.74
CA GLU A 326 7.52 -4.93 -8.42
C GLU A 326 7.33 -5.62 -9.78
N SER A 327 6.32 -6.48 -9.93
CA SER A 327 5.99 -7.07 -11.23
C SER A 327 5.49 -6.02 -12.23
N MET A 328 4.69 -5.04 -11.79
CA MET A 328 4.26 -3.92 -12.61
C MET A 328 5.44 -3.03 -13.02
N VAL A 329 6.38 -2.77 -12.09
CA VAL A 329 7.61 -2.02 -12.34
C VAL A 329 8.43 -2.68 -13.45
N ALA A 330 8.72 -3.98 -13.32
CA ALA A 330 9.50 -4.72 -14.31
C ALA A 330 8.85 -4.72 -15.70
N ALA A 331 7.53 -4.93 -15.77
CA ALA A 331 6.79 -4.87 -17.02
C ALA A 331 6.84 -3.47 -17.66
N THR A 332 6.67 -2.42 -16.86
CA THR A 332 6.69 -1.02 -17.33
C THR A 332 8.07 -0.62 -17.84
N ALA A 333 9.15 -0.97 -17.11
CA ALA A 333 10.52 -0.67 -17.53
C ALA A 333 10.85 -1.31 -18.88
N ASN A 334 10.52 -2.60 -19.04
CA ASN A 334 10.73 -3.32 -20.29
C ASN A 334 9.90 -2.73 -21.44
N ASN A 335 8.65 -2.35 -21.17
CA ASN A 335 7.77 -1.78 -22.20
C ASN A 335 8.23 -0.39 -22.64
N ILE A 336 8.71 0.45 -21.73
CA ILE A 336 9.29 1.76 -22.08
C ILE A 336 10.58 1.56 -22.89
N ALA A 337 11.46 0.63 -22.50
CA ALA A 337 12.66 0.31 -23.24
C ALA A 337 12.33 -0.18 -24.67
N ALA A 338 11.35 -1.06 -24.82
CA ALA A 338 10.90 -1.52 -26.13
C ALA A 338 10.42 -0.36 -27.02
N LEU A 339 9.58 0.53 -26.47
CA LEU A 339 9.08 1.71 -27.21
C LEU A 339 10.20 2.65 -27.63
N LEU A 340 11.22 2.85 -26.79
CA LEU A 340 12.40 3.65 -27.12
C LEU A 340 13.23 3.03 -28.24
N ASP A 341 13.22 1.70 -28.37
CA ASP A 341 13.86 0.95 -29.46
C ASP A 341 12.97 0.84 -30.71
N GLY A 342 11.76 1.42 -30.71
CA GLY A 342 10.80 1.32 -31.81
C GLY A 342 10.09 -0.03 -31.90
N ARG A 343 10.04 -0.80 -30.79
CA ARG A 343 9.33 -2.07 -30.68
C ARG A 343 8.02 -1.90 -29.91
N ASP A 344 7.07 -2.78 -30.13
CA ASP A 344 5.82 -2.78 -29.37
C ASP A 344 6.02 -3.27 -27.92
N PRO A 345 5.21 -2.77 -26.96
CA PRO A 345 5.22 -3.24 -25.57
C PRO A 345 4.56 -4.63 -25.48
N GLU A 346 5.32 -5.63 -25.02
CA GLU A 346 4.85 -7.02 -24.89
C GLU A 346 4.90 -7.57 -23.47
N SER A 347 5.62 -6.89 -22.56
CA SER A 347 5.80 -7.36 -21.19
C SER A 347 4.51 -7.20 -20.37
N GLU A 348 4.11 -8.29 -19.71
CA GLU A 348 2.96 -8.34 -18.81
C GLU A 348 3.39 -8.72 -17.39
N ALA A 349 2.85 -8.01 -16.39
CA ALA A 349 3.06 -8.31 -14.97
C ALA A 349 2.34 -9.60 -14.56
N THR A 350 2.95 -10.42 -13.69
CA THR A 350 2.33 -11.67 -13.19
C THR A 350 1.23 -11.42 -12.17
N TRP A 351 1.30 -10.29 -11.46
CA TRP A 351 0.42 -9.98 -10.33
C TRP A 351 0.40 -11.07 -9.24
N ASN A 352 1.53 -11.73 -9.04
CA ASN A 352 1.71 -12.63 -7.90
C ASN A 352 1.79 -11.83 -6.60
N ALA A 353 1.33 -12.41 -5.50
CA ALA A 353 1.40 -11.79 -4.19
C ALA A 353 2.12 -12.69 -3.19
N PHE A 354 3.02 -12.09 -2.43
CA PHE A 354 3.57 -12.63 -1.19
C PHE A 354 3.42 -11.56 -0.11
N CYS A 355 2.83 -11.93 1.01
CA CYS A 355 2.54 -10.99 2.09
C CYS A 355 2.95 -11.58 3.43
N LEU A 356 3.48 -10.71 4.30
CA LEU A 356 3.87 -11.02 5.68
C LEU A 356 3.12 -10.07 6.59
N ALA A 357 2.18 -10.59 7.38
CA ALA A 357 1.51 -9.85 8.44
C ALA A 357 2.15 -10.21 9.78
N ASP A 358 2.86 -9.27 10.39
CA ASP A 358 3.61 -9.44 11.63
C ASP A 358 2.76 -9.06 12.85
N PHE A 359 2.77 -9.89 13.89
CA PHE A 359 2.05 -9.68 15.14
C PHE A 359 3.00 -9.45 16.33
N GLY A 360 4.30 -9.38 16.02
CA GLY A 360 5.37 -9.10 16.98
C GLY A 360 5.93 -10.33 17.71
N ASP A 361 5.12 -11.34 17.94
CA ASP A 361 5.53 -12.62 18.54
C ASP A 361 5.27 -13.81 17.61
N THR A 362 4.37 -13.64 16.67
CA THR A 362 3.99 -14.56 15.58
C THR A 362 3.61 -13.76 14.34
N GLY A 363 2.98 -14.35 13.37
CA GLY A 363 2.44 -13.66 12.21
C GLY A 363 1.79 -14.62 11.22
N VAL A 364 1.14 -14.07 10.21
CA VAL A 364 0.53 -14.81 9.10
C VAL A 364 1.20 -14.40 7.78
N ALA A 365 1.64 -15.37 7.02
CA ALA A 365 2.13 -15.19 5.66
C ALA A 365 1.19 -15.83 4.65
N PHE A 366 1.07 -15.23 3.46
CA PHE A 366 0.38 -15.89 2.37
C PHE A 366 1.10 -15.74 1.03
N LEU A 367 0.88 -16.71 0.15
CA LEU A 367 1.35 -16.73 -1.23
C LEU A 367 0.17 -17.01 -2.16
N ALA A 368 -0.05 -16.12 -3.10
CA ALA A 368 -1.09 -16.23 -4.13
C ALA A 368 -0.49 -16.03 -5.52
N LYS A 369 -0.67 -17.01 -6.41
CA LYS A 369 -0.16 -16.96 -7.79
C LYS A 369 -1.28 -17.27 -8.78
N PRO A 370 -1.79 -16.26 -9.49
CA PRO A 370 -1.71 -14.82 -9.23
C PRO A 370 -2.49 -14.40 -7.98
N GLN A 371 -2.39 -13.13 -7.56
CA GLN A 371 -3.14 -12.60 -6.42
C GLN A 371 -4.66 -12.73 -6.61
N ASN A 372 -5.12 -12.37 -7.80
CA ASN A 372 -6.53 -12.49 -8.14
C ASN A 372 -6.88 -13.94 -8.56
N PRO A 373 -8.07 -14.44 -8.26
CA PRO A 373 -8.55 -15.73 -8.76
C PRO A 373 -8.62 -15.76 -10.31
N HIS A 374 -8.45 -16.94 -11.02
CA HIS A 374 -8.20 -18.23 -10.37
C HIS A 374 -6.72 -18.38 -10.07
N ARG A 375 -6.40 -18.90 -8.87
CA ARG A 375 -5.05 -19.04 -8.35
C ARG A 375 -4.50 -20.44 -8.58
N ASN A 376 -3.30 -20.53 -9.14
CA ASN A 376 -2.54 -21.79 -9.22
C ASN A 376 -1.89 -22.15 -7.88
N VAL A 377 -1.55 -21.13 -7.08
CA VAL A 377 -1.06 -21.27 -5.70
C VAL A 377 -1.94 -20.42 -4.80
N ASN A 378 -2.43 -21.04 -3.73
CA ASN A 378 -3.31 -20.43 -2.74
C ASN A 378 -2.91 -20.98 -1.36
N TRP A 379 -1.87 -20.40 -0.76
CA TRP A 379 -1.24 -20.89 0.45
C TRP A 379 -1.15 -19.81 1.52
N ALA A 380 -1.40 -20.20 2.77
CA ALA A 380 -1.14 -19.40 3.94
C ALA A 380 -0.49 -20.24 5.05
N SER A 381 0.25 -19.61 5.92
CA SER A 381 0.88 -20.22 7.09
C SER A 381 1.06 -19.20 8.19
N GLU A 382 1.01 -19.65 9.43
CA GLU A 382 1.28 -18.84 10.61
C GLU A 382 2.54 -19.32 11.35
N GLY A 383 3.10 -18.45 12.16
CA GLY A 383 4.22 -18.82 13.04
C GLY A 383 5.19 -17.68 13.32
N ARG A 384 6.07 -17.92 14.30
CA ARG A 384 7.11 -16.97 14.73
C ARG A 384 8.10 -16.62 13.62
N TRP A 385 8.26 -17.50 12.63
CA TRP A 385 9.15 -17.27 11.49
C TRP A 385 8.72 -16.06 10.65
N VAL A 386 7.41 -15.72 10.63
CA VAL A 386 6.87 -14.58 9.87
C VAL A 386 7.41 -13.27 10.41
N HIS A 387 7.48 -13.10 11.73
CA HIS A 387 8.11 -11.95 12.37
C HIS A 387 9.56 -11.77 11.93
N LEU A 388 10.37 -12.85 12.01
CA LEU A 388 11.77 -12.82 11.57
C LEU A 388 11.91 -12.53 10.07
N ALA A 389 11.04 -13.14 9.24
CA ALA A 389 11.02 -12.91 7.81
C ALA A 389 10.69 -11.44 7.47
N LYS A 390 9.77 -10.81 8.19
CA LYS A 390 9.44 -9.40 7.98
C LYS A 390 10.59 -8.47 8.37
N ILE A 391 11.31 -8.74 9.47
CA ILE A 391 12.52 -8.00 9.84
C ILE A 391 13.60 -8.16 8.76
N ALA A 392 13.81 -9.38 8.26
CA ALA A 392 14.76 -9.63 7.19
C ALA A 392 14.38 -8.89 5.89
N PHE A 393 13.07 -8.87 5.57
CA PHE A 393 12.55 -8.17 4.41
C PHE A 393 12.72 -6.64 4.53
N GLU A 394 12.46 -6.04 5.68
CA GLU A 394 12.74 -4.62 5.93
C GLU A 394 14.20 -4.28 5.66
N LYS A 395 15.11 -5.00 6.33
CA LYS A 395 16.56 -4.78 6.18
C LYS A 395 17.02 -4.94 4.73
N TYR A 396 16.55 -5.99 4.08
CA TYR A 396 16.83 -6.26 2.67
C TYR A 396 16.36 -5.10 1.79
N PHE A 397 15.10 -4.67 1.90
CA PHE A 397 14.54 -3.66 1.01
C PHE A 397 15.19 -2.28 1.23
N LEU A 398 15.41 -1.88 2.47
CA LEU A 398 16.14 -0.65 2.79
C LEU A 398 17.58 -0.67 2.28
N HIS A 399 18.25 -1.82 2.35
CA HIS A 399 19.60 -1.99 1.76
C HIS A 399 19.56 -1.86 0.23
N LYS A 400 18.61 -2.51 -0.44
CA LYS A 400 18.39 -2.41 -1.89
C LYS A 400 18.20 -0.94 -2.31
N VAL A 401 17.33 -0.20 -1.61
CA VAL A 401 17.09 1.22 -1.90
C VAL A 401 18.34 2.06 -1.67
N ARG A 402 19.04 1.92 -0.53
CA ARG A 402 20.30 2.65 -0.25
C ARG A 402 21.40 2.36 -1.29
N SER A 403 21.39 1.16 -1.82
CA SER A 403 22.35 0.76 -2.88
C SER A 403 22.02 1.37 -4.23
N GLY A 404 20.75 1.70 -4.49
CA GLY A 404 20.27 2.25 -5.76
C GLY A 404 20.27 1.21 -6.88
N VAL A 405 20.01 -0.06 -6.55
CA VAL A 405 20.02 -1.17 -7.51
C VAL A 405 18.62 -1.68 -7.79
N SER A 406 18.37 -2.09 -9.03
CA SER A 406 17.12 -2.67 -9.47
C SER A 406 16.85 -4.02 -8.80
N GLU A 407 17.79 -4.94 -8.89
CA GLU A 407 17.68 -6.29 -8.33
C GLU A 407 19.04 -6.73 -7.74
N THR A 408 19.00 -7.34 -6.55
CA THR A 408 20.19 -7.93 -5.95
C THR A 408 20.32 -9.40 -6.34
N PHE A 409 21.56 -9.94 -6.40
CA PHE A 409 21.77 -11.33 -6.80
C PHE A 409 21.07 -12.35 -5.89
N TYR A 410 20.97 -12.05 -4.59
CA TYR A 410 20.29 -12.92 -3.62
C TYR A 410 18.76 -12.81 -3.70
N GLU A 411 18.22 -11.67 -4.17
CA GLU A 411 16.79 -11.54 -4.53
C GLU A 411 16.45 -12.48 -5.68
N ALA A 412 17.24 -12.42 -6.77
CA ALA A 412 17.05 -13.30 -7.92
C ALA A 412 17.10 -14.78 -7.53
N ALA A 413 18.04 -15.16 -6.65
CA ALA A 413 18.16 -16.53 -6.15
C ALA A 413 16.95 -16.95 -5.31
N ALA A 414 16.48 -16.09 -4.38
CA ALA A 414 15.33 -16.36 -3.54
C ALA A 414 14.04 -16.48 -4.38
N MET A 415 13.83 -15.58 -5.35
CA MET A 415 12.65 -15.61 -6.22
C MET A 415 12.62 -16.87 -7.10
N ARG A 416 13.78 -17.35 -7.59
CA ARG A 416 13.90 -18.63 -8.29
C ARG A 416 13.50 -19.81 -7.40
N LEU A 417 13.97 -19.83 -6.15
CA LEU A 417 13.64 -20.90 -5.19
C LEU A 417 12.13 -20.96 -4.90
N LEU A 418 11.46 -19.79 -4.82
CA LEU A 418 10.02 -19.69 -4.61
C LEU A 418 9.20 -19.84 -5.90
N ASP A 419 9.86 -20.07 -7.05
CA ASP A 419 9.23 -20.03 -8.37
C ASP A 419 8.38 -18.75 -8.57
N MET A 420 8.92 -17.62 -8.15
CA MET A 420 8.29 -16.30 -8.28
C MET A 420 8.87 -15.59 -9.51
N LYS A 421 8.02 -15.31 -10.49
CA LYS A 421 8.38 -14.56 -11.70
C LYS A 421 7.66 -13.21 -11.68
N LYS A 422 8.39 -12.12 -12.00
CA LYS A 422 7.81 -10.77 -12.14
C LYS A 422 7.01 -10.64 -13.44
N LEU A 423 7.48 -11.27 -14.52
CA LEU A 423 6.86 -11.20 -15.84
C LEU A 423 6.19 -12.52 -16.22
N LYS A 424 5.08 -12.43 -16.93
CA LYS A 424 4.48 -13.59 -17.60
C LYS A 424 5.40 -14.07 -18.72
N THR A 425 5.45 -15.38 -18.91
CA THR A 425 6.09 -15.94 -20.08
C THR A 425 5.20 -15.67 -21.30
N PRO A 426 5.74 -15.12 -22.41
CA PRO A 426 4.96 -15.00 -23.64
C PRO A 426 4.36 -16.34 -24.02
N ILE A 427 3.08 -16.34 -24.38
CA ILE A 427 2.43 -17.52 -24.94
C ILE A 427 2.88 -17.56 -26.41
N ASN A 428 3.77 -18.49 -26.76
CA ASN A 428 4.19 -18.76 -28.13
C ASN A 428 3.04 -19.35 -28.94
#